data_ac602cc2f6f2423c632e83f47e87093e
#
_entry.id   ac602cc2f6f2423c632e83f47e87093e
#
_cell.length_a   1.000
_cell.length_b   1.000
_cell.length_c   1.000
_cell.angle_alpha   90.00
_cell.angle_beta   90.00
_cell.angle_gamma   90.00
#
_symmetry.space_group_name_H-M   'P 1'
#
loop_
_entity.id
_entity.type
_entity.pdbx_description
1 polymer ?
#
loop_
_entity_poly.entity_id
_entity_poly.type
_entity_poly.pdbx_seq_one_letter_code
_entity_poly.pdbx_strand_id
1 'polypeptide(L)'
;MRSVALARSDTLQAATALSEGLKASTREKAAIAAIVVGGIAVIGGAIAYGLAAKRRTRTLRDTLGRVQARVNRGGMTLTHHYDPDMPIEQRVGFLQDLVWKGVQNPQMRELALAITGSGTRDVIVGKRKFRVKGANCPARDGLCEAEAIYNWTKENVRYTGDIAPVKMPTGDVEGVDLFQTGLRTVEFGGGDCDDHSSLTATLLALNGIPAKFRITAPSKSSDWAHIYSMAGLPKTRPQRWVPLDTTLPGQMFGREAPYAKHMDFVA
;
A
#
# COMPACT_ATOMS: atom_id res chain seq x y z
N MET A 1 2.20 -1.19 -31.72
CA MET A 1 1.67 -0.42 -32.86
C MET A 1 0.14 -0.37 -32.95
N ARG A 2 -0.65 -1.28 -32.37
CA ARG A 2 -2.14 -1.23 -32.40
C ARG A 2 -2.78 -0.13 -31.55
N SER A 3 -2.19 0.30 -30.44
CA SER A 3 -2.77 1.33 -29.56
C SER A 3 -2.79 2.75 -30.13
N VAL A 4 -1.89 3.08 -31.07
CA VAL A 4 -1.83 4.42 -31.67
C VAL A 4 -2.88 4.60 -32.77
N ALA A 5 -3.29 3.51 -33.40
CA ALA A 5 -4.33 3.52 -34.45
C ALA A 5 -5.73 3.75 -33.86
N LEU A 6 -6.03 3.18 -32.70
CA LEU A 6 -7.32 3.38 -32.00
C LEU A 6 -7.50 4.85 -31.56
N ALA A 7 -6.47 5.46 -30.97
CA ALA A 7 -6.55 6.87 -30.53
C ALA A 7 -6.74 7.87 -31.69
N ARG A 8 -6.29 7.53 -32.92
CA ARG A 8 -6.54 8.34 -34.12
C ARG A 8 -7.95 8.23 -34.65
N SER A 9 -8.57 7.06 -34.55
CA SER A 9 -9.98 6.84 -34.95
C SER A 9 -10.93 7.67 -34.10
N ASP A 10 -10.71 7.70 -32.80
CA ASP A 10 -11.59 8.42 -31.86
C ASP A 10 -11.50 9.93 -31.99
N THR A 11 -10.31 10.46 -32.32
CA THR A 11 -10.13 11.90 -32.58
C THR A 11 -10.76 12.35 -33.91
N LEU A 12 -10.78 11.50 -34.94
CA LEU A 12 -11.47 11.81 -36.21
C LEU A 12 -12.99 11.80 -36.03
N GLN A 13 -13.55 10.84 -35.28
CA GLN A 13 -14.98 10.81 -34.97
C GLN A 13 -15.42 12.01 -34.13
N ALA A 14 -14.62 12.44 -33.16
CA ALA A 14 -14.90 13.64 -32.39
C ALA A 14 -14.90 14.93 -33.24
N ALA A 15 -14.00 15.02 -34.22
CA ALA A 15 -13.94 16.16 -35.14
C ALA A 15 -15.16 16.21 -36.10
N THR A 16 -15.64 15.05 -36.53
CA THR A 16 -16.85 14.95 -37.37
C THR A 16 -18.11 15.33 -36.58
N ALA A 17 -18.23 14.88 -35.34
CA ALA A 17 -19.34 15.25 -34.44
C ALA A 17 -19.36 16.78 -34.13
N LEU A 18 -18.20 17.42 -34.06
CA LEU A 18 -18.09 18.89 -33.93
C LEU A 18 -18.60 19.65 -35.15
N SER A 19 -18.37 19.13 -36.35
CA SER A 19 -18.83 19.77 -37.61
C SER A 19 -20.35 19.63 -37.79
N GLU A 20 -20.97 18.56 -37.32
CA GLU A 20 -22.41 18.35 -37.35
C GLU A 20 -23.13 19.13 -36.24
N GLY A 21 -22.51 19.32 -35.09
CA GLY A 21 -23.03 20.09 -33.95
C GLY A 21 -23.30 21.57 -34.25
N LEU A 22 -22.72 22.13 -35.30
CA LEU A 22 -22.99 23.51 -35.75
C LEU A 22 -24.41 23.71 -36.26
N LYS A 23 -25.14 22.64 -36.60
CA LYS A 23 -26.54 22.66 -37.10
C LYS A 23 -27.57 22.29 -36.02
N ALA A 24 -27.13 21.96 -34.82
CA ALA A 24 -28.00 21.48 -33.75
C ALA A 24 -28.69 22.58 -32.95
N SER A 25 -29.79 22.26 -32.32
CA SER A 25 -30.57 23.17 -31.43
C SER A 25 -29.77 23.59 -30.20
N THR A 26 -30.15 24.65 -29.51
CA THR A 26 -29.43 25.19 -28.34
C THR A 26 -29.26 24.15 -27.24
N ARG A 27 -30.19 23.20 -27.09
CA ARG A 27 -30.12 22.09 -26.11
C ARG A 27 -29.10 21.03 -26.52
N GLU A 28 -29.03 20.70 -27.82
CA GLU A 28 -28.07 19.74 -28.35
C GLU A 28 -26.63 20.32 -28.29
N LYS A 29 -26.49 21.61 -28.53
CA LYS A 29 -25.21 22.33 -28.38
C LYS A 29 -24.67 22.27 -26.95
N ALA A 30 -25.57 22.40 -25.95
CA ALA A 30 -25.22 22.28 -24.54
C ALA A 30 -24.78 20.84 -24.16
N ALA A 31 -25.46 19.83 -24.70
CA ALA A 31 -25.11 18.42 -24.48
C ALA A 31 -23.76 18.05 -25.12
N ILE A 32 -23.50 18.53 -26.36
CA ILE A 32 -22.21 18.30 -27.03
C ILE A 32 -21.08 19.02 -26.31
N ALA A 33 -21.31 20.26 -25.81
CA ALA A 33 -20.33 20.99 -25.01
C ALA A 33 -20.01 20.25 -23.69
N ALA A 34 -21.01 19.67 -23.02
CA ALA A 34 -20.80 18.90 -21.79
C ALA A 34 -19.98 17.62 -22.03
N ILE A 35 -20.20 16.94 -23.18
CA ILE A 35 -19.41 15.74 -23.54
C ILE A 35 -17.98 16.11 -23.89
N VAL A 36 -17.76 17.21 -24.60
CA VAL A 36 -16.40 17.68 -24.97
C VAL A 36 -15.63 18.13 -23.74
N VAL A 37 -16.26 18.89 -22.83
CA VAL A 37 -15.63 19.33 -21.57
C VAL A 37 -15.36 18.12 -20.66
N GLY A 38 -16.30 17.16 -20.56
CA GLY A 38 -16.09 15.92 -19.82
C GLY A 38 -14.95 15.06 -20.39
N GLY A 39 -14.88 14.94 -21.71
CA GLY A 39 -13.80 14.22 -22.41
C GLY A 39 -12.42 14.84 -22.18
N ILE A 40 -12.33 16.18 -22.27
CA ILE A 40 -11.08 16.92 -22.00
C ILE A 40 -10.66 16.79 -20.52
N ALA A 41 -11.61 16.80 -19.58
CA ALA A 41 -11.31 16.60 -18.15
C ALA A 41 -10.77 15.19 -17.86
N VAL A 42 -11.30 14.16 -18.50
CA VAL A 42 -10.83 12.77 -18.36
C VAL A 42 -9.43 12.59 -18.98
N ILE A 43 -9.20 13.17 -20.16
CA ILE A 43 -7.88 13.12 -20.82
C ILE A 43 -6.87 13.95 -20.03
N GLY A 44 -7.25 15.14 -19.55
CA GLY A 44 -6.40 15.98 -18.70
C GLY A 44 -6.06 15.29 -17.38
N GLY A 45 -7.03 14.63 -16.74
CA GLY A 45 -6.83 13.83 -15.52
C GLY A 45 -5.88 12.66 -15.76
N ALA A 46 -6.05 11.91 -16.85
CA ALA A 46 -5.17 10.79 -17.20
C ALA A 46 -3.72 11.25 -17.51
N ILE A 47 -3.57 12.39 -18.19
CA ILE A 47 -2.26 12.98 -18.49
C ILE A 47 -1.62 13.50 -17.18
N ALA A 48 -2.38 14.21 -16.32
CA ALA A 48 -1.88 14.69 -15.03
C ALA A 48 -1.48 13.52 -14.10
N TYR A 49 -2.28 12.44 -14.07
CA TYR A 49 -1.96 11.22 -13.34
C TYR A 49 -0.72 10.52 -13.90
N GLY A 50 -0.62 10.40 -15.23
CA GLY A 50 0.56 9.85 -15.90
C GLY A 50 1.83 10.67 -15.68
N LEU A 51 1.74 12.00 -15.65
CA LEU A 51 2.86 12.89 -15.36
C LEU A 51 3.23 12.88 -13.87
N ALA A 52 2.27 12.78 -12.97
CA ALA A 52 2.50 12.62 -11.54
C ALA A 52 3.14 11.26 -11.23
N ALA A 53 2.66 10.17 -11.86
CA ALA A 53 3.26 8.84 -11.77
C ALA A 53 4.70 8.83 -12.34
N LYS A 54 4.93 9.53 -13.46
CA LYS A 54 6.25 9.63 -14.09
C LYS A 54 7.22 10.52 -13.28
N ARG A 55 6.73 11.56 -12.61
CA ARG A 55 7.51 12.35 -11.65
C ARG A 55 7.83 11.52 -10.40
N ARG A 56 6.85 10.77 -9.87
CA ARG A 56 7.05 9.85 -8.74
C ARG A 56 8.10 8.77 -9.04
N THR A 57 8.05 8.17 -10.24
CA THR A 57 9.06 7.19 -10.69
C THR A 57 10.45 7.83 -10.91
N ARG A 58 10.51 9.10 -11.29
CA ARG A 58 11.77 9.80 -11.48
C ARG A 58 12.40 10.18 -10.14
N THR A 59 11.61 10.65 -9.18
CA THR A 59 12.06 10.90 -7.80
C THR A 59 12.52 9.60 -7.12
N LEU A 60 11.80 8.50 -7.31
CA LEU A 60 12.23 7.17 -6.89
C LEU A 60 13.57 6.75 -7.55
N ARG A 61 13.78 7.00 -8.85
CA ARG A 61 15.05 6.68 -9.53
C ARG A 61 16.22 7.53 -9.04
N ASP A 62 16.00 8.80 -8.74
CA ASP A 62 17.06 9.71 -8.27
C ASP A 62 17.39 9.44 -6.79
N THR A 63 16.41 9.00 -6.00
CA THR A 63 16.63 8.50 -4.62
C THR A 63 17.16 7.06 -4.61
N LEU A 64 16.88 6.25 -5.65
CA LEU A 64 17.34 4.87 -5.82
C LEU A 64 18.86 4.74 -6.05
N GLY A 65 19.63 5.81 -6.18
CA GLY A 65 21.07 5.75 -6.11
C GLY A 65 21.60 5.15 -4.79
N ARG A 66 20.76 5.17 -3.74
CA ARG A 66 21.03 4.64 -2.40
C ARG A 66 20.12 3.46 -2.00
N VAL A 67 19.15 3.08 -2.84
CA VAL A 67 18.22 1.99 -2.59
C VAL A 67 18.46 0.87 -3.59
N GLN A 68 18.88 -0.29 -3.12
CA GLN A 68 19.01 -1.49 -3.95
C GLN A 68 17.72 -2.31 -3.88
N ALA A 69 17.00 -2.40 -5.00
CA ALA A 69 15.85 -3.27 -5.11
C ALA A 69 16.28 -4.69 -5.51
N ARG A 70 16.07 -5.68 -4.66
CA ARG A 70 16.17 -7.10 -4.99
C ARG A 70 14.79 -7.67 -5.29
N VAL A 71 14.52 -7.95 -6.56
CA VAL A 71 13.31 -8.66 -6.97
C VAL A 71 13.58 -10.16 -6.89
N ASN A 72 12.96 -10.83 -5.93
CA ASN A 72 12.91 -12.29 -5.86
C ASN A 72 11.63 -12.78 -6.52
N ARG A 73 11.57 -14.07 -6.96
CA ARG A 73 10.47 -14.68 -7.74
C ARG A 73 9.04 -14.56 -7.14
N GLY A 74 8.82 -13.90 -6.04
CA GLY A 74 7.51 -13.75 -5.40
C GLY A 74 7.37 -12.49 -4.55
N GLY A 75 8.43 -11.71 -4.38
CA GLY A 75 8.37 -10.50 -3.55
C GLY A 75 9.54 -9.59 -3.83
N MET A 76 9.49 -8.41 -3.25
CA MET A 76 10.54 -7.41 -3.37
C MET A 76 11.02 -7.01 -1.98
N THR A 77 12.33 -6.97 -1.82
CA THR A 77 13.00 -6.34 -0.68
C THR A 77 13.67 -5.08 -1.18
N LEU A 78 13.41 -3.96 -0.54
CA LEU A 78 14.15 -2.72 -0.72
C LEU A 78 15.20 -2.65 0.38
N THR A 79 16.46 -2.55 0.01
CA THR A 79 17.55 -2.28 0.93
C THR A 79 17.81 -0.78 0.86
N HIS A 80 17.58 -0.09 1.95
CA HIS A 80 17.83 1.34 2.09
C HIS A 80 19.01 1.54 3.04
N HIS A 81 20.05 2.25 2.58
CA HIS A 81 21.08 2.71 3.50
C HIS A 81 20.49 3.80 4.38
N TYR A 82 20.58 3.63 5.68
CA TYR A 82 20.03 4.54 6.66
C TYR A 82 20.61 5.95 6.44
N ASP A 83 19.74 6.87 6.07
CA ASP A 83 20.05 8.29 5.99
C ASP A 83 19.29 8.98 7.15
N PRO A 84 19.99 9.37 8.22
CA PRO A 84 19.36 10.01 9.38
C PRO A 84 18.64 11.30 9.01
N ASP A 85 19.07 11.94 7.92
CA ASP A 85 18.48 13.21 7.43
C ASP A 85 17.27 12.99 6.52
N MET A 86 16.93 11.73 6.18
CA MET A 86 15.77 11.45 5.35
C MET A 86 14.49 11.78 6.08
N PRO A 87 13.64 12.69 5.53
CA PRO A 87 12.34 13.01 6.11
C PRO A 87 11.47 11.78 6.27
N ILE A 88 10.72 11.71 7.37
CA ILE A 88 9.84 10.58 7.66
C ILE A 88 8.80 10.35 6.58
N GLU A 89 8.34 11.41 5.90
CA GLU A 89 7.41 11.35 4.79
C GLU A 89 7.96 10.56 3.60
N GLN A 90 9.27 10.64 3.37
CA GLN A 90 9.90 9.86 2.30
C GLN A 90 9.98 8.37 2.66
N ARG A 91 10.30 8.04 3.92
CA ARG A 91 10.31 6.65 4.41
C ARG A 91 8.91 6.04 4.29
N VAL A 92 7.89 6.76 4.72
CA VAL A 92 6.50 6.32 4.59
C VAL A 92 6.10 6.17 3.12
N GLY A 93 6.60 7.01 2.23
CA GLY A 93 6.40 6.87 0.79
C GLY A 93 6.85 5.52 0.24
N PHE A 94 7.95 4.95 0.75
CA PHE A 94 8.36 3.58 0.38
C PHE A 94 7.35 2.54 0.84
N LEU A 95 6.85 2.65 2.07
CA LEU A 95 5.84 1.72 2.60
C LEU A 95 4.54 1.78 1.79
N GLN A 96 4.09 2.97 1.41
CA GLN A 96 2.92 3.16 0.54
C GLN A 96 3.10 2.46 -0.82
N ASP A 97 4.30 2.57 -1.42
CA ASP A 97 4.62 1.89 -2.68
C ASP A 97 4.64 0.36 -2.52
N LEU A 98 5.10 -0.15 -1.37
CA LEU A 98 5.07 -1.58 -1.06
C LEU A 98 3.65 -2.10 -0.86
N VAL A 99 2.80 -1.34 -0.16
CA VAL A 99 1.36 -1.66 -0.02
C VAL A 99 0.69 -1.71 -1.38
N TRP A 100 0.93 -0.70 -2.23
CA TRP A 100 0.39 -0.66 -3.58
C TRP A 100 0.78 -1.89 -4.42
N LYS A 101 2.03 -2.31 -4.37
CA LYS A 101 2.51 -3.53 -5.02
C LYS A 101 1.87 -4.79 -4.44
N GLY A 102 1.71 -4.82 -3.12
CA GLY A 102 1.05 -5.93 -2.42
C GLY A 102 -0.42 -6.08 -2.85
N VAL A 103 -1.15 -4.99 -2.97
CA VAL A 103 -2.56 -4.98 -3.41
C VAL A 103 -2.74 -5.52 -4.85
N GLN A 104 -1.75 -5.32 -5.72
CA GLN A 104 -1.78 -5.86 -7.09
C GLN A 104 -1.44 -7.35 -7.17
N ASN A 105 -0.93 -7.94 -6.10
CA ASN A 105 -0.49 -9.32 -6.11
C ASN A 105 -1.65 -10.31 -5.91
N PRO A 106 -1.90 -11.27 -6.83
CA PRO A 106 -3.01 -12.20 -6.74
C PRO A 106 -2.91 -13.16 -5.53
N GLN A 107 -1.69 -13.56 -5.13
CA GLN A 107 -1.50 -14.43 -3.96
C GLN A 107 -1.85 -13.70 -2.66
N MET A 108 -1.54 -12.41 -2.56
CA MET A 108 -1.94 -11.58 -1.41
C MET A 108 -3.46 -11.39 -1.35
N ARG A 109 -4.12 -11.27 -2.51
CA ARG A 109 -5.58 -11.21 -2.57
C ARG A 109 -6.20 -12.52 -2.11
N GLU A 110 -5.69 -13.66 -2.58
CA GLU A 110 -6.14 -14.99 -2.16
C GLU A 110 -5.98 -15.18 -0.65
N LEU A 111 -4.83 -14.77 -0.10
CA LEU A 111 -4.58 -14.81 1.33
C LEU A 111 -5.57 -13.95 2.12
N ALA A 112 -5.79 -12.71 1.69
CA ALA A 112 -6.72 -11.80 2.36
C ALA A 112 -8.14 -12.36 2.42
N LEU A 113 -8.63 -12.92 1.31
CA LEU A 113 -9.95 -13.58 1.23
C LEU A 113 -10.01 -14.87 2.05
N ALA A 114 -8.92 -15.60 2.17
CA ALA A 114 -8.87 -16.81 2.99
C ALA A 114 -8.93 -16.47 4.49
N ILE A 115 -8.26 -15.42 4.92
CA ILE A 115 -8.24 -14.98 6.34
C ILE A 115 -9.63 -14.57 6.82
N THR A 116 -10.35 -13.78 6.04
CA THR A 116 -11.63 -13.20 6.45
C THR A 116 -12.85 -14.04 6.07
N GLY A 117 -12.69 -14.94 5.10
CA GLY A 117 -13.75 -15.77 4.58
C GLY A 117 -14.12 -16.96 5.48
N SER A 118 -14.97 -17.84 4.97
CA SER A 118 -15.41 -19.05 5.67
C SER A 118 -14.61 -20.28 5.26
N GLY A 119 -14.59 -21.27 6.17
CA GLY A 119 -13.99 -22.56 5.93
C GLY A 119 -12.46 -22.56 6.06
N THR A 120 -11.83 -23.64 5.59
CA THR A 120 -10.38 -23.80 5.60
C THR A 120 -9.89 -23.93 4.16
N ARG A 121 -8.86 -23.17 3.80
CA ARG A 121 -8.29 -23.15 2.43
C ARG A 121 -6.78 -23.30 2.49
N ASP A 122 -6.23 -23.97 1.48
CA ASP A 122 -4.81 -23.98 1.22
C ASP A 122 -4.46 -22.79 0.32
N VAL A 123 -3.57 -21.92 0.79
CA VAL A 123 -3.12 -20.72 0.07
C VAL A 123 -1.60 -20.79 -0.12
N ILE A 124 -1.12 -20.45 -1.31
CA ILE A 124 0.31 -20.39 -1.62
C ILE A 124 0.72 -18.92 -1.69
N VAL A 125 1.70 -18.53 -0.89
CA VAL A 125 2.29 -17.20 -0.89
C VAL A 125 3.79 -17.33 -1.09
N GLY A 126 4.29 -16.85 -2.21
CA GLY A 126 5.67 -17.11 -2.62
C GLY A 126 5.93 -18.61 -2.75
N LYS A 127 6.82 -19.14 -1.91
CA LYS A 127 7.17 -20.58 -1.86
C LYS A 127 6.51 -21.32 -0.69
N ARG A 128 5.77 -20.62 0.17
CA ARG A 128 5.14 -21.22 1.36
C ARG A 128 3.69 -21.57 1.10
N LYS A 129 3.27 -22.72 1.64
CA LYS A 129 1.88 -23.14 1.66
C LYS A 129 1.32 -22.95 3.07
N PHE A 130 0.18 -22.29 3.16
CA PHE A 130 -0.55 -22.05 4.39
C PHE A 130 -1.89 -22.76 4.34
N ARG A 131 -2.26 -23.41 5.43
CA ARG A 131 -3.63 -23.89 5.65
C ARG A 131 -4.35 -22.85 6.49
N VAL A 132 -5.08 -21.96 5.83
CA VAL A 132 -5.76 -20.83 6.47
C VAL A 132 -7.16 -21.23 6.87
N LYS A 133 -7.45 -21.21 8.19
CA LYS A 133 -8.80 -21.28 8.71
C LYS A 133 -9.37 -19.87 8.72
N GLY A 134 -10.35 -19.62 7.88
CA GLY A 134 -10.99 -18.31 7.79
C GLY A 134 -11.82 -17.97 9.02
N ALA A 135 -11.90 -16.70 9.33
CA ALA A 135 -12.59 -16.17 10.51
C ALA A 135 -14.12 -16.18 10.38
N ASN A 136 -14.64 -16.48 9.17
CA ASN A 136 -16.08 -16.46 8.89
C ASN A 136 -16.73 -15.11 9.20
N CYS A 137 -16.06 -14.02 8.83
CA CYS A 137 -16.56 -12.69 9.08
C CYS A 137 -17.87 -12.43 8.32
N PRO A 138 -18.87 -11.82 8.98
CA PRO A 138 -20.08 -11.38 8.29
C PRO A 138 -19.76 -10.40 7.18
N ALA A 139 -20.55 -10.40 6.11
CA ALA A 139 -20.36 -9.50 4.99
C ALA A 139 -20.34 -8.03 5.48
N ARG A 140 -19.32 -7.29 5.08
CA ARG A 140 -19.08 -5.88 5.44
C ARG A 140 -18.76 -5.61 6.92
N ASP A 141 -18.52 -6.63 7.72
CA ASP A 141 -18.04 -6.43 9.10
C ASP A 141 -16.53 -6.15 9.11
N GLY A 142 -16.18 -4.89 8.88
CA GLY A 142 -14.79 -4.45 8.84
C GLY A 142 -14.05 -4.63 10.18
N LEU A 143 -14.76 -4.70 11.31
CA LEU A 143 -14.12 -4.94 12.60
C LEU A 143 -13.67 -6.41 12.72
N CYS A 144 -14.56 -7.35 12.39
CA CYS A 144 -14.22 -8.77 12.32
C CYS A 144 -13.06 -9.03 11.35
N GLU A 145 -13.12 -8.44 10.14
CA GLU A 145 -12.07 -8.62 9.14
C GLU A 145 -10.72 -8.05 9.61
N ALA A 146 -10.71 -6.87 10.24
CA ALA A 146 -9.49 -6.26 10.77
C ALA A 146 -8.89 -7.11 11.92
N GLU A 147 -9.73 -7.64 12.82
CA GLU A 147 -9.29 -8.53 13.90
C GLU A 147 -8.73 -9.85 13.35
N ALA A 148 -9.38 -10.43 12.34
CA ALA A 148 -8.90 -11.63 11.69
C ALA A 148 -7.52 -11.42 11.03
N ILE A 149 -7.32 -10.30 10.35
CA ILE A 149 -6.04 -9.91 9.76
C ILE A 149 -4.97 -9.75 10.84
N TYR A 150 -5.30 -9.05 11.93
CA TYR A 150 -4.40 -8.87 13.06
C TYR A 150 -3.94 -10.21 13.65
N ASN A 151 -4.88 -11.08 13.98
CA ASN A 151 -4.60 -12.38 14.59
C ASN A 151 -3.76 -13.25 13.65
N TRP A 152 -4.16 -13.33 12.37
CA TRP A 152 -3.43 -14.11 11.38
C TRP A 152 -1.98 -13.62 11.23
N THR A 153 -1.77 -12.31 11.10
CA THR A 153 -0.43 -11.73 10.96
C THR A 153 0.42 -12.05 12.19
N LYS A 154 -0.12 -11.85 13.37
CA LYS A 154 0.58 -12.10 14.64
C LYS A 154 0.98 -13.56 14.84
N GLU A 155 0.15 -14.49 14.36
CA GLU A 155 0.40 -15.94 14.46
C GLU A 155 1.40 -16.46 13.42
N ASN A 156 1.43 -15.85 12.22
CA ASN A 156 2.15 -16.42 11.09
C ASN A 156 3.42 -15.66 10.70
N VAL A 157 3.61 -14.46 11.20
CA VAL A 157 4.77 -13.60 10.94
C VAL A 157 5.45 -13.25 12.26
N ARG A 158 6.71 -13.64 12.40
CA ARG A 158 7.50 -13.34 13.61
C ARG A 158 8.07 -11.93 13.52
N TYR A 159 8.07 -11.22 14.63
CA TYR A 159 8.87 -10.02 14.78
C TYR A 159 10.35 -10.40 14.86
N THR A 160 11.17 -9.91 13.94
CA THR A 160 12.60 -10.26 13.85
C THR A 160 13.54 -9.12 14.25
N GLY A 161 12.99 -7.90 14.45
CA GLY A 161 13.82 -6.70 14.61
C GLY A 161 14.58 -6.35 13.33
N ASP A 162 15.18 -5.18 13.33
CA ASP A 162 16.09 -4.76 12.26
C ASP A 162 17.31 -5.68 12.17
N ILE A 163 17.83 -5.83 10.95
CA ILE A 163 19.08 -6.53 10.77
C ILE A 163 20.19 -5.73 11.45
N ALA A 164 21.01 -6.43 12.22
CA ALA A 164 22.17 -5.82 12.87
C ALA A 164 22.99 -5.01 11.84
N PRO A 165 23.57 -3.88 12.27
CA PRO A 165 24.34 -3.02 11.38
C PRO A 165 25.38 -3.81 10.58
N VAL A 166 25.37 -3.61 9.27
CA VAL A 166 26.28 -4.31 8.37
C VAL A 166 27.65 -3.61 8.39
N LYS A 167 28.69 -4.33 8.74
CA LYS A 167 30.06 -3.82 8.64
C LYS A 167 30.47 -3.72 7.17
N MET A 168 30.66 -2.51 6.70
CA MET A 168 31.08 -2.25 5.32
C MET A 168 32.56 -2.62 5.13
N PRO A 169 33.02 -2.89 3.88
CA PRO A 169 34.44 -3.12 3.58
C PRO A 169 35.35 -1.96 4.00
N THR A 170 34.83 -0.74 4.12
CA THR A 170 35.51 0.45 4.62
C THR A 170 35.76 0.43 6.13
N GLY A 171 35.12 -0.49 6.86
CA GLY A 171 35.20 -0.57 8.32
C GLY A 171 34.09 0.18 9.04
N ASP A 172 33.31 1.01 8.32
CA ASP A 172 32.18 1.75 8.86
C ASP A 172 31.00 0.82 9.10
N VAL A 173 30.17 1.17 10.10
CA VAL A 173 28.94 0.45 10.43
C VAL A 173 27.78 1.30 9.92
N GLU A 174 27.15 0.88 8.84
CA GLU A 174 25.93 1.52 8.36
C GLU A 174 24.70 0.78 8.87
N GLY A 175 23.72 1.54 9.38
CA GLY A 175 22.38 1.04 9.59
C GLY A 175 21.74 0.74 8.22
N VAL A 176 21.28 -0.48 8.02
CA VAL A 176 20.56 -0.87 6.82
C VAL A 176 19.10 -1.10 7.20
N ASP A 177 18.23 -0.30 6.62
CA ASP A 177 16.79 -0.44 6.75
C ASP A 177 16.27 -1.33 5.60
N LEU A 178 15.56 -2.41 5.92
CA LEU A 178 15.08 -3.39 4.94
C LEU A 178 13.56 -3.37 4.88
N PHE A 179 13.03 -2.72 3.87
CA PHE A 179 11.60 -2.71 3.61
C PHE A 179 11.18 -3.88 2.71
N GLN A 180 10.20 -4.67 3.13
CA GLN A 180 9.70 -5.80 2.37
C GLN A 180 8.27 -5.57 1.86
N THR A 181 7.94 -6.13 0.69
CA THR A 181 6.52 -6.26 0.29
C THR A 181 5.82 -7.24 1.22
N GLY A 182 4.52 -7.06 1.48
CA GLY A 182 3.73 -8.00 2.28
C GLY A 182 3.87 -9.46 1.83
N LEU A 183 3.97 -9.70 0.51
CA LEU A 183 4.26 -11.03 -0.03
C LEU A 183 5.59 -11.58 0.50
N ARG A 184 6.65 -10.76 0.48
CA ARG A 184 7.98 -11.19 0.93
C ARG A 184 8.01 -11.42 2.43
N THR A 185 7.35 -10.58 3.21
CA THR A 185 7.20 -10.74 4.68
C THR A 185 6.51 -12.06 5.02
N VAL A 186 5.43 -12.41 4.32
CA VAL A 186 4.74 -13.70 4.49
C VAL A 186 5.62 -14.86 4.03
N GLU A 187 6.26 -14.78 2.87
CA GLU A 187 7.14 -15.82 2.35
C GLU A 187 8.32 -16.08 3.29
N PHE A 188 8.93 -15.03 3.82
CA PHE A 188 10.03 -15.13 4.78
C PHE A 188 9.54 -15.60 6.15
N GLY A 189 8.33 -15.18 6.55
CA GLY A 189 7.71 -15.49 7.83
C GLY A 189 8.23 -14.64 8.98
N GLY A 190 8.72 -13.47 8.69
CA GLY A 190 9.21 -12.51 9.67
C GLY A 190 9.53 -11.16 9.05
N GLY A 191 9.60 -10.14 9.89
CA GLY A 191 9.90 -8.77 9.56
C GLY A 191 9.93 -7.90 10.83
N ASP A 192 10.29 -6.65 10.67
CA ASP A 192 10.25 -5.63 11.72
C ASP A 192 8.92 -4.84 11.73
N CYS A 193 8.88 -3.68 12.35
CA CYS A 193 7.65 -2.91 12.52
C CYS A 193 7.10 -2.38 11.19
N ASP A 194 7.93 -1.99 10.25
CA ASP A 194 7.50 -1.47 8.95
C ASP A 194 7.02 -2.58 8.01
N ASP A 195 7.67 -3.75 8.03
CA ASP A 195 7.26 -4.95 7.30
C ASP A 195 5.89 -5.46 7.76
N HIS A 196 5.69 -5.54 9.09
CA HIS A 196 4.41 -5.90 9.68
C HIS A 196 3.32 -4.88 9.31
N SER A 197 3.66 -3.59 9.35
CA SER A 197 2.74 -2.51 8.99
C SER A 197 2.36 -2.55 7.51
N SER A 198 3.34 -2.70 6.62
CA SER A 198 3.13 -2.82 5.18
C SER A 198 2.26 -4.03 4.82
N LEU A 199 2.53 -5.20 5.43
CA LEU A 199 1.72 -6.40 5.25
C LEU A 199 0.28 -6.18 5.72
N THR A 200 0.12 -5.67 6.95
CA THR A 200 -1.21 -5.45 7.56
C THR A 200 -2.02 -4.44 6.74
N ALA A 201 -1.42 -3.32 6.32
CA ALA A 201 -2.06 -2.34 5.46
C ALA A 201 -2.47 -2.94 4.10
N THR A 202 -1.62 -3.80 3.50
CA THR A 202 -1.94 -4.53 2.27
C THR A 202 -3.18 -5.41 2.44
N LEU A 203 -3.25 -6.20 3.52
CA LEU A 203 -4.38 -7.08 3.79
C LEU A 203 -5.67 -6.31 4.08
N LEU A 204 -5.58 -5.19 4.81
CA LEU A 204 -6.71 -4.28 5.04
C LEU A 204 -7.24 -3.71 3.72
N ALA A 205 -6.36 -3.17 2.88
CA ALA A 205 -6.73 -2.59 1.58
C ALA A 205 -7.40 -3.62 0.65
N LEU A 206 -6.91 -4.87 0.63
CA LEU A 206 -7.49 -5.97 -0.15
C LEU A 206 -8.89 -6.37 0.31
N ASN A 207 -9.24 -6.11 1.58
CA ASN A 207 -10.58 -6.27 2.14
C ASN A 207 -11.43 -4.98 2.05
N GLY A 208 -10.92 -3.93 1.37
CA GLY A 208 -11.62 -2.65 1.23
C GLY A 208 -11.71 -1.86 2.53
N ILE A 209 -10.82 -2.10 3.49
CA ILE A 209 -10.72 -1.36 4.74
C ILE A 209 -9.69 -0.25 4.56
N PRO A 210 -10.06 1.04 4.71
CA PRO A 210 -9.10 2.14 4.70
C PRO A 210 -8.02 1.94 5.77
N ALA A 211 -6.77 2.13 5.40
CA ALA A 211 -5.64 1.96 6.29
C ALA A 211 -4.84 3.26 6.47
N LYS A 212 -4.25 3.42 7.64
CA LYS A 212 -3.24 4.43 7.95
C LYS A 212 -2.03 3.78 8.58
N PHE A 213 -0.87 4.37 8.37
CA PHE A 213 0.30 4.17 9.22
C PHE A 213 0.27 5.17 10.36
N ARG A 214 0.47 4.69 11.58
CA ARG A 214 0.78 5.53 12.75
C ARG A 214 2.23 5.31 13.13
N ILE A 215 2.97 6.41 13.19
CA ILE A 215 4.35 6.43 13.66
C ILE A 215 4.35 7.07 15.03
N THR A 216 5.07 6.47 15.97
CA THR A 216 5.08 6.91 17.36
C THR A 216 6.49 7.10 17.90
N ALA A 217 6.60 7.89 18.96
CA ALA A 217 7.83 8.06 19.72
C ALA A 217 7.55 8.09 21.23
N PRO A 218 8.44 7.51 22.04
CA PRO A 218 8.24 7.39 23.49
C PRO A 218 8.34 8.70 24.25
N SER A 219 8.99 9.73 23.67
CA SER A 219 9.04 11.08 24.22
C SER A 219 8.88 12.14 23.14
N LYS A 220 8.57 13.38 23.53
CA LYS A 220 8.42 14.50 22.58
C LYS A 220 9.73 14.86 21.88
N SER A 221 10.86 14.64 22.54
CA SER A 221 12.21 14.96 22.05
C SER A 221 12.93 13.80 21.38
N SER A 222 12.43 12.55 21.51
CA SER A 222 13.06 11.39 20.86
C SER A 222 12.73 11.31 19.38
N ASP A 223 13.55 10.60 18.62
CA ASP A 223 13.27 10.24 17.25
C ASP A 223 12.05 9.31 17.15
N TRP A 224 11.55 9.16 15.95
CA TRP A 224 10.49 8.20 15.64
C TRP A 224 11.03 6.78 15.86
N ALA A 225 10.29 5.96 16.60
CA ALA A 225 10.80 4.68 17.10
C ALA A 225 9.95 3.48 16.70
N HIS A 226 8.69 3.68 16.32
CA HIS A 226 7.78 2.58 16.03
C HIS A 226 6.71 2.98 15.04
N ILE A 227 6.29 2.02 14.22
CA ILE A 227 5.22 2.17 13.23
C ILE A 227 4.28 0.97 13.28
N TYR A 228 2.98 1.21 13.10
CA TYR A 228 1.94 0.18 12.94
C TYR A 228 0.80 0.67 12.09
N SER A 229 -0.01 -0.28 11.59
CA SER A 229 -1.19 0.03 10.80
C SER A 229 -2.42 0.27 11.65
N MET A 230 -3.34 1.08 11.14
CA MET A 230 -4.65 1.33 11.71
C MET A 230 -5.75 1.07 10.69
N ALA A 231 -6.82 0.40 11.10
CA ALA A 231 -8.00 0.17 10.28
C ALA A 231 -9.04 1.27 10.46
N GLY A 232 -9.51 1.86 9.36
CA GLY A 232 -10.58 2.86 9.34
C GLY A 232 -11.97 2.22 9.32
N LEU A 233 -12.81 2.50 10.31
CA LEU A 233 -14.14 1.91 10.45
C LEU A 233 -15.23 2.98 10.66
N PRO A 234 -16.43 2.81 10.05
CA PRO A 234 -16.77 1.82 9.02
C PRO A 234 -15.99 2.03 7.71
N LYS A 235 -15.90 0.97 6.86
CA LYS A 235 -15.08 0.95 5.65
C LYS A 235 -15.33 2.11 4.68
N THR A 236 -16.59 2.50 4.49
CA THR A 236 -16.96 3.51 3.49
C THR A 236 -16.70 4.95 3.94
N ARG A 237 -16.78 5.21 5.25
CA ARG A 237 -16.55 6.52 5.84
C ARG A 237 -15.99 6.36 7.24
N PRO A 238 -14.68 6.22 7.39
CA PRO A 238 -14.04 5.99 8.69
C PRO A 238 -14.36 7.09 9.69
N GLN A 239 -14.95 6.69 10.83
CA GLN A 239 -15.23 7.55 11.98
C GLN A 239 -14.31 7.25 13.15
N ARG A 240 -13.73 6.05 13.17
CA ARG A 240 -12.73 5.63 14.15
C ARG A 240 -11.59 4.87 13.47
N TRP A 241 -10.45 4.90 14.10
CA TRP A 241 -9.25 4.18 13.66
C TRP A 241 -8.86 3.18 14.73
N VAL A 242 -8.78 1.91 14.35
CA VAL A 242 -8.46 0.79 15.25
C VAL A 242 -7.02 0.38 15.01
N PRO A 243 -6.14 0.42 16.02
CA PRO A 243 -4.74 0.04 15.87
C PRO A 243 -4.56 -1.46 15.70
N LEU A 244 -3.67 -1.84 14.79
CA LEU A 244 -3.26 -3.21 14.49
C LEU A 244 -1.73 -3.33 14.66
N ASP A 245 -1.26 -3.19 15.89
CA ASP A 245 0.16 -3.40 16.20
C ASP A 245 0.41 -4.89 16.46
N THR A 246 0.94 -5.56 15.47
CA THR A 246 1.21 -7.01 15.50
C THR A 246 2.62 -7.36 16.00
N THR A 247 3.44 -6.36 16.34
CA THR A 247 4.86 -6.53 16.67
C THR A 247 5.11 -6.77 18.16
N LEU A 248 4.32 -6.14 19.01
CA LEU A 248 4.56 -6.16 20.45
C LEU A 248 4.05 -7.46 21.10
N PRO A 249 4.87 -8.15 21.90
CA PRO A 249 4.43 -9.31 22.68
C PRO A 249 3.28 -8.92 23.62
N GLY A 250 2.26 -9.77 23.72
CA GLY A 250 1.10 -9.53 24.60
C GLY A 250 0.15 -8.42 24.17
N GLN A 251 0.46 -7.66 23.13
CA GLN A 251 -0.44 -6.64 22.59
C GLN A 251 -1.72 -7.28 22.06
N MET A 252 -2.86 -6.70 22.40
CA MET A 252 -4.17 -7.14 21.94
C MET A 252 -4.66 -6.28 20.79
N PHE A 253 -5.52 -6.85 19.94
CA PHE A 253 -6.21 -6.10 18.90
C PHE A 253 -6.90 -4.84 19.45
N GLY A 254 -6.76 -3.73 18.75
CA GLY A 254 -7.36 -2.46 19.13
C GLY A 254 -6.66 -1.73 20.30
N ARG A 255 -5.51 -2.23 20.78
CA ARG A 255 -4.72 -1.57 21.81
C ARG A 255 -3.45 -0.96 21.24
N GLU A 256 -3.00 0.11 21.85
CA GLU A 256 -1.76 0.81 21.51
C GLU A 256 -0.82 0.80 22.73
N ALA A 257 0.48 0.69 22.46
CA ALA A 257 1.48 1.00 23.47
C ALA A 257 1.48 2.51 23.80
N PRO A 258 1.85 2.90 25.01
CA PRO A 258 1.96 4.32 25.36
C PRO A 258 3.00 5.04 24.49
N TYR A 259 2.65 6.23 24.02
CA TYR A 259 3.56 7.11 23.28
C TYR A 259 3.35 8.57 23.70
N ALA A 260 4.36 9.42 23.46
CA ALA A 260 4.30 10.85 23.80
C ALA A 260 3.98 11.73 22.58
N LYS A 261 4.29 11.26 21.36
CA LYS A 261 3.92 11.91 20.10
C LYS A 261 3.62 10.86 19.01
N HIS A 262 2.79 11.24 18.07
CA HIS A 262 2.51 10.41 16.90
C HIS A 262 2.29 11.26 15.65
N MET A 263 2.36 10.60 14.49
CA MET A 263 2.02 11.15 13.19
C MET A 263 1.31 10.06 12.37
N ASP A 264 0.24 10.43 11.68
CA ASP A 264 -0.56 9.51 10.86
C ASP A 264 -0.40 9.81 9.38
N PHE A 265 -0.25 8.76 8.58
CA PHE A 265 -0.18 8.81 7.12
C PHE A 265 -1.19 7.85 6.52
N VAL A 266 -1.81 8.20 5.41
CA VAL A 266 -2.62 7.25 4.64
C VAL A 266 -1.71 6.14 4.10
N ALA A 267 -2.10 4.88 4.28
CA ALA A 267 -1.34 3.72 3.83
C ALA A 267 -1.63 3.35 2.37
#